data_677635450cfa48215f4df57249e7a873
#
_entry.id   677635450cfa48215f4df57249e7a873
#
_cell.length_a   1.000
_cell.length_b   1.000
_cell.length_c   1.000
_cell.angle_alpha   90.00
_cell.angle_beta   90.00
_cell.angle_gamma   90.00
#
_symmetry.space_group_name_H-M   'P 1'
#
loop_
_entity.id
_entity.type
_entity.pdbx_description
1 polymer ?
#
loop_
_entity_poly.entity_id
_entity_poly.type
_entity_poly.pdbx_seq_one_letter_code
_entity_poly.pdbx_strand_id
1 'polypeptide(L)'
;MSKIDILKRYYHYYGMKMLLLKLFRNHSAENFDYDSWLKKNAITEAELEKQKKYEFAYNPKISIIVPTYETPEMFLREMIESVQQQTYSNWELCIADGSVYDQVMQVIQAYAQADKRIIVKKLTKNKGIADNTNAAIAIASGEYIALLDHDDLLAPDALFEVVRCVNDNEKVDVIYSDEDKITADSARRFEPHFKMDFNIELLRSNNYICHLFVVKRLIVEEIGGFRNDFDGAQDYDLILRCIEKAEGIYHIPKILYHWRVHQSSTAENPESKLYAYDAGKRAIEEHLKRVDRPGKVRELYYRGFYHVTYKVKEKTGVTVCFVGNNKTDVKKCMKSIKKTAGKVKCQFIAVKSIKEVKEEQIRYEYVLFVDSSIRMISKNWMREMIGICQFPENGVVGIQLINKKNQTIYHNGFLKGQKGYAFQGQPVEAVGYFHRDELTQCVDGVTDKFMMMKTEQLSTELLKKYEKDIIVEKVNGNFVVNPQIKAYFNI
;
A
#
# COMPACT_ATOMS: atom_id res chain seq x y z
N MET A 1 14.85 -11.97 -22.69
CA MET A 1 15.97 -11.11 -22.22
C MET A 1 17.07 -11.99 -21.61
N SER A 2 18.36 -11.77 -21.92
CA SER A 2 19.43 -12.58 -21.32
C SER A 2 19.62 -12.20 -19.83
N LYS A 3 20.14 -13.14 -19.00
CA LYS A 3 20.50 -12.82 -17.60
C LYS A 3 21.47 -11.63 -17.50
N ILE A 4 22.33 -11.45 -18.50
CA ILE A 4 23.27 -10.34 -18.56
C ILE A 4 22.56 -9.01 -18.80
N ASP A 5 21.53 -8.98 -19.63
CA ASP A 5 20.75 -7.75 -19.88
C ASP A 5 19.96 -7.33 -18.64
N ILE A 6 19.40 -8.28 -17.89
CA ILE A 6 18.74 -8.05 -16.61
C ILE A 6 19.74 -7.45 -15.60
N LEU A 7 20.96 -8.00 -15.52
CA LEU A 7 21.98 -7.49 -14.58
C LEU A 7 22.48 -6.10 -14.98
N LYS A 8 22.71 -5.84 -16.28
CA LYS A 8 23.11 -4.52 -16.78
C LYS A 8 22.04 -3.48 -16.48
N ARG A 9 20.79 -3.83 -16.71
CA ARG A 9 19.63 -2.98 -16.43
C ARG A 9 19.51 -2.70 -14.92
N TYR A 10 19.62 -3.73 -14.08
CA TYR A 10 19.61 -3.60 -12.63
C TYR A 10 20.76 -2.71 -12.12
N TYR A 11 21.97 -2.86 -12.69
CA TYR A 11 23.10 -1.98 -12.40
C TYR A 11 22.81 -0.52 -12.77
N HIS A 12 22.25 -0.31 -13.95
CA HIS A 12 21.91 1.03 -14.46
C HIS A 12 20.93 1.74 -13.54
N TYR A 13 19.88 1.04 -13.07
CA TYR A 13 18.83 1.62 -12.23
C TYR A 13 19.20 1.75 -10.76
N TYR A 14 19.91 0.79 -10.21
CA TYR A 14 20.10 0.67 -8.76
C TYR A 14 21.57 0.74 -8.32
N GLY A 15 22.50 0.87 -9.26
CA GLY A 15 23.93 1.00 -9.01
C GLY A 15 24.64 -0.28 -8.57
N MET A 16 25.97 -0.21 -8.48
CA MET A 16 26.85 -1.35 -8.18
C MET A 16 26.54 -2.01 -6.84
N LYS A 17 26.28 -1.22 -5.79
CA LYS A 17 26.01 -1.75 -4.45
C LYS A 17 24.79 -2.69 -4.47
N MET A 18 23.72 -2.28 -5.11
CA MET A 18 22.49 -3.08 -5.19
C MET A 18 22.61 -4.26 -6.16
N LEU A 19 23.39 -4.10 -7.22
CA LEU A 19 23.72 -5.24 -8.11
C LEU A 19 24.50 -6.33 -7.36
N LEU A 20 25.50 -5.95 -6.57
CA LEU A 20 26.28 -6.89 -5.75
C LEU A 20 25.36 -7.56 -4.70
N LEU A 21 24.52 -6.81 -4.03
CA LEU A 21 23.51 -7.37 -3.11
C LEU A 21 22.59 -8.37 -3.82
N LYS A 22 22.13 -8.10 -5.03
CA LYS A 22 21.33 -9.02 -5.83
C LYS A 22 22.08 -10.29 -6.21
N LEU A 23 23.37 -10.17 -6.56
CA LEU A 23 24.20 -11.30 -6.99
C LEU A 23 24.60 -12.23 -5.82
N PHE A 24 24.87 -11.65 -4.64
CA PHE A 24 25.32 -12.40 -3.46
C PHE A 24 24.17 -12.86 -2.55
N ARG A 25 22.93 -12.50 -2.88
CA ARG A 25 21.76 -13.02 -2.18
C ARG A 25 21.50 -14.46 -2.58
N ASN A 26 21.73 -15.35 -1.63
CA ASN A 26 20.99 -16.60 -1.58
C ASN A 26 19.52 -16.24 -1.34
N HIS A 27 18.63 -16.64 -2.23
CA HIS A 27 17.19 -16.49 -2.11
C HIS A 27 16.71 -17.36 -0.95
N SER A 28 16.73 -16.81 0.25
CA SER A 28 16.08 -17.42 1.43
C SER A 28 14.66 -16.88 1.66
N ALA A 29 14.08 -16.20 0.67
CA ALA A 29 12.63 -16.15 0.60
C ALA A 29 12.19 -17.59 0.25
N GLU A 30 11.35 -18.21 1.06
CA GLU A 30 10.64 -19.42 0.65
C GLU A 30 10.18 -19.21 -0.78
N ASN A 31 10.62 -20.06 -1.70
CA ASN A 31 10.22 -19.99 -3.10
C ASN A 31 8.71 -20.20 -3.13
N PHE A 32 7.94 -19.12 -3.12
CA PHE A 32 6.49 -19.20 -3.28
C PHE A 32 6.21 -19.69 -4.70
N ASP A 33 5.77 -20.94 -4.80
CA ASP A 33 5.39 -21.57 -6.07
C ASP A 33 4.03 -21.05 -6.50
N TYR A 34 4.05 -19.93 -7.24
CA TYR A 34 2.84 -19.28 -7.70
C TYR A 34 2.06 -20.14 -8.71
N ASP A 35 2.73 -20.91 -9.55
CA ASP A 35 2.07 -21.78 -10.53
C ASP A 35 1.25 -22.87 -9.83
N SER A 36 1.80 -23.48 -8.75
CA SER A 36 1.05 -24.42 -7.91
C SER A 36 -0.08 -23.74 -7.13
N TRP A 37 0.14 -22.52 -6.64
CA TRP A 37 -0.89 -21.74 -5.97
C TRP A 37 -2.05 -21.41 -6.92
N LEU A 38 -1.78 -21.00 -8.16
CA LEU A 38 -2.78 -20.74 -9.20
C LEU A 38 -3.65 -21.96 -9.45
N LYS A 39 -3.03 -23.13 -9.65
CA LYS A 39 -3.77 -24.40 -9.89
C LYS A 39 -4.71 -24.74 -8.72
N LYS A 40 -4.26 -24.51 -7.49
CA LYS A 40 -5.06 -24.81 -6.27
C LYS A 40 -6.20 -23.82 -6.06
N ASN A 41 -6.02 -22.55 -6.44
CA ASN A 41 -6.95 -21.46 -6.18
C ASN A 41 -7.71 -21.00 -7.44
N ALA A 42 -7.55 -21.69 -8.57
CA ALA A 42 -8.30 -21.40 -9.78
C ALA A 42 -9.79 -21.61 -9.54
N ILE A 43 -10.59 -20.63 -9.96
CA ILE A 43 -12.05 -20.79 -9.97
C ILE A 43 -12.45 -21.86 -10.98
N THR A 44 -13.37 -22.73 -10.60
CA THR A 44 -13.84 -23.82 -11.47
C THR A 44 -14.99 -23.37 -12.38
N GLU A 45 -15.16 -24.02 -13.54
CA GLU A 45 -16.31 -23.79 -14.43
C GLU A 45 -17.64 -23.94 -13.68
N ALA A 46 -17.74 -24.92 -12.77
CA ALA A 46 -18.94 -25.14 -11.99
C ALA A 46 -19.26 -23.96 -11.05
N GLU A 47 -18.24 -23.33 -10.48
CA GLU A 47 -18.39 -22.12 -9.67
C GLU A 47 -18.79 -20.92 -10.52
N LEU A 48 -18.17 -20.73 -11.70
CA LEU A 48 -18.55 -19.68 -12.64
C LEU A 48 -20.01 -19.82 -13.08
N GLU A 49 -20.46 -21.02 -13.40
CA GLU A 49 -21.86 -21.28 -13.77
C GLU A 49 -22.84 -21.09 -12.61
N LYS A 50 -22.40 -21.34 -11.36
CA LYS A 50 -23.18 -21.03 -10.16
C LYS A 50 -23.28 -19.52 -9.94
N GLN A 51 -22.21 -18.78 -10.14
CA GLN A 51 -22.19 -17.33 -10.02
C GLN A 51 -23.09 -16.64 -11.05
N LYS A 52 -23.11 -17.11 -12.31
CA LYS A 52 -24.00 -16.57 -13.35
C LYS A 52 -25.50 -16.71 -13.02
N LYS A 53 -25.84 -17.68 -12.16
CA LYS A 53 -27.25 -17.96 -11.73
C LYS A 53 -27.54 -17.35 -10.35
N TYR A 54 -26.55 -16.71 -9.71
CA TYR A 54 -26.72 -16.16 -8.37
C TYR A 54 -27.46 -14.82 -8.45
N GLU A 55 -28.49 -14.66 -7.64
CA GLU A 55 -29.28 -13.44 -7.53
C GLU A 55 -28.89 -12.71 -6.23
N PHE A 56 -28.30 -11.52 -6.40
CA PHE A 56 -27.99 -10.64 -5.28
C PHE A 56 -29.25 -9.88 -4.81
N ALA A 57 -29.36 -9.63 -3.51
CA ALA A 57 -30.43 -8.81 -2.95
C ALA A 57 -30.34 -7.35 -3.42
N TYR A 58 -29.11 -6.82 -3.50
CA TYR A 58 -28.80 -5.54 -4.11
C TYR A 58 -27.93 -5.75 -5.34
N ASN A 59 -28.37 -5.22 -6.45
CA ASN A 59 -27.83 -5.50 -7.78
C ASN A 59 -27.38 -4.23 -8.49
N PRO A 60 -26.31 -3.54 -7.97
CA PRO A 60 -25.85 -2.26 -8.50
C PRO A 60 -25.25 -2.41 -9.90
N LYS A 61 -25.45 -1.43 -10.75
CA LYS A 61 -24.78 -1.35 -12.04
C LYS A 61 -23.34 -0.91 -11.87
N ILE A 62 -22.40 -1.65 -12.46
CA ILE A 62 -20.97 -1.33 -12.47
C ILE A 62 -20.57 -0.76 -13.82
N SER A 63 -20.02 0.46 -13.86
CA SER A 63 -19.41 1.05 -15.05
C SER A 63 -17.91 0.77 -15.06
N ILE A 64 -17.44 -0.03 -16.02
CA ILE A 64 -16.01 -0.28 -16.26
C ILE A 64 -15.51 0.85 -17.15
N ILE A 65 -14.51 1.59 -16.71
CA ILE A 65 -14.00 2.81 -17.36
C ILE A 65 -12.66 2.50 -18.01
N VAL A 66 -12.58 2.70 -19.33
CA VAL A 66 -11.40 2.40 -20.14
C VAL A 66 -11.07 3.56 -21.06
N PRO A 67 -9.97 4.29 -20.81
CA PRO A 67 -9.39 5.18 -21.81
C PRO A 67 -8.56 4.38 -22.81
N THR A 68 -8.72 4.58 -24.12
CA THR A 68 -7.89 3.95 -25.15
C THR A 68 -7.07 4.99 -25.94
N TYR A 69 -5.83 4.61 -26.29
CA TYR A 69 -4.98 5.39 -27.17
C TYR A 69 -3.98 4.48 -27.87
N GLU A 70 -4.11 4.33 -29.20
CA GLU A 70 -3.25 3.50 -30.06
C GLU A 70 -3.03 2.07 -29.50
N THR A 71 -4.08 1.50 -28.90
CA THR A 71 -4.05 0.18 -28.26
C THR A 71 -3.81 -0.92 -29.30
N PRO A 72 -2.83 -1.83 -29.11
CA PRO A 72 -2.68 -3.01 -29.95
C PRO A 72 -3.98 -3.82 -30.00
N GLU A 73 -4.41 -4.21 -31.21
CA GLU A 73 -5.69 -4.88 -31.43
C GLU A 73 -5.88 -6.13 -30.54
N MET A 74 -4.83 -6.93 -30.38
CA MET A 74 -4.88 -8.13 -29.54
C MET A 74 -5.23 -7.79 -28.09
N PHE A 75 -4.55 -6.79 -27.49
CA PHE A 75 -4.80 -6.38 -26.12
C PHE A 75 -6.21 -5.82 -25.93
N LEU A 76 -6.64 -4.98 -26.90
CA LEU A 76 -7.98 -4.39 -26.90
C LEU A 76 -9.07 -5.46 -26.94
N ARG A 77 -8.92 -6.49 -27.78
CA ARG A 77 -9.88 -7.60 -27.88
C ARG A 77 -9.91 -8.40 -26.59
N GLU A 78 -8.76 -8.81 -26.08
CA GLU A 78 -8.65 -9.59 -24.84
C GLU A 78 -9.23 -8.81 -23.65
N MET A 79 -8.97 -7.50 -23.54
CA MET A 79 -9.56 -6.64 -22.52
C MET A 79 -11.09 -6.64 -22.60
N ILE A 80 -11.67 -6.37 -23.79
CA ILE A 80 -13.14 -6.35 -23.98
C ILE A 80 -13.75 -7.73 -23.66
N GLU A 81 -13.13 -8.80 -24.14
CA GLU A 81 -13.59 -10.17 -23.91
C GLU A 81 -13.53 -10.56 -22.44
N SER A 82 -12.52 -10.09 -21.69
CA SER A 82 -12.44 -10.30 -20.23
C SER A 82 -13.62 -9.67 -19.47
N VAL A 83 -14.13 -8.54 -19.97
CA VAL A 83 -15.33 -7.88 -19.44
C VAL A 83 -16.59 -8.63 -19.86
N GLN A 84 -16.69 -9.08 -21.09
CA GLN A 84 -17.86 -9.86 -21.58
C GLN A 84 -18.00 -11.21 -20.87
N GLN A 85 -16.88 -11.79 -20.41
CA GLN A 85 -16.84 -13.06 -19.68
C GLN A 85 -17.22 -12.95 -18.20
N GLN A 86 -17.47 -11.74 -17.68
CA GLN A 86 -17.85 -11.56 -16.28
C GLN A 86 -19.10 -12.35 -15.92
N THR A 87 -19.06 -13.05 -14.78
CA THR A 87 -20.21 -13.84 -14.27
C THR A 87 -21.34 -12.95 -13.75
N TYR A 88 -21.05 -11.73 -13.32
CA TYR A 88 -22.05 -10.70 -13.02
C TYR A 88 -22.44 -9.95 -14.28
N SER A 89 -23.73 -9.82 -14.55
CA SER A 89 -24.23 -9.32 -15.84
C SER A 89 -24.63 -7.84 -15.88
N ASN A 90 -24.88 -7.21 -14.71
CA ASN A 90 -25.35 -5.81 -14.65
C ASN A 90 -24.17 -4.82 -14.67
N TRP A 91 -23.46 -4.78 -15.78
CA TRP A 91 -22.36 -3.87 -16.04
C TRP A 91 -22.54 -3.12 -17.37
N GLU A 92 -21.78 -2.08 -17.51
CA GLU A 92 -21.51 -1.40 -18.78
C GLU A 92 -20.01 -1.14 -18.92
N LEU A 93 -19.51 -1.22 -20.17
CA LEU A 93 -18.12 -0.91 -20.51
C LEU A 93 -18.08 0.45 -21.22
N CYS A 94 -17.56 1.45 -20.56
CA CYS A 94 -17.47 2.82 -21.05
C CYS A 94 -16.07 3.10 -21.59
N ILE A 95 -15.94 3.14 -22.92
CA ILE A 95 -14.66 3.35 -23.61
C ILE A 95 -14.60 4.76 -24.20
N ALA A 96 -13.55 5.52 -23.87
CA ALA A 96 -13.23 6.79 -24.55
C ALA A 96 -11.95 6.64 -25.36
N ASP A 97 -12.07 6.68 -26.68
CA ASP A 97 -10.95 6.48 -27.59
C ASP A 97 -10.36 7.81 -28.08
N GLY A 98 -9.10 8.04 -27.72
CA GLY A 98 -8.30 9.19 -28.13
C GLY A 98 -7.35 8.90 -29.30
N SER A 99 -7.38 7.71 -29.89
CA SER A 99 -6.49 7.30 -30.98
C SER A 99 -6.63 8.21 -32.21
N VAL A 100 -5.51 8.45 -32.88
CA VAL A 100 -5.48 9.24 -34.11
C VAL A 100 -6.05 8.44 -35.28
N TYR A 101 -5.73 7.15 -35.32
CA TYR A 101 -6.15 6.25 -36.40
C TYR A 101 -7.46 5.54 -36.03
N ASP A 102 -8.23 5.15 -37.05
CA ASP A 102 -9.55 4.56 -36.86
C ASP A 102 -9.54 3.06 -36.52
N GLN A 103 -8.39 2.39 -36.58
CA GLN A 103 -8.30 0.94 -36.34
C GLN A 103 -8.84 0.54 -34.97
N VAL A 104 -8.44 1.26 -33.91
CA VAL A 104 -8.91 1.02 -32.52
C VAL A 104 -10.43 1.19 -32.47
N MET A 105 -10.95 2.28 -33.04
CA MET A 105 -12.38 2.58 -33.03
C MET A 105 -13.18 1.54 -33.83
N GLN A 106 -12.67 1.05 -34.98
CA GLN A 106 -13.34 0.01 -35.76
C GLN A 106 -13.51 -1.30 -34.95
N VAL A 107 -12.48 -1.70 -34.22
CA VAL A 107 -12.57 -2.88 -33.33
C VAL A 107 -13.62 -2.64 -32.26
N ILE A 108 -13.56 -1.50 -31.54
CA ILE A 108 -14.51 -1.19 -30.45
C ILE A 108 -15.94 -1.16 -30.98
N GLN A 109 -16.19 -0.54 -32.15
CA GLN A 109 -17.52 -0.45 -32.75
C GLN A 109 -18.09 -1.82 -33.11
N ALA A 110 -17.26 -2.76 -33.56
CA ALA A 110 -17.72 -4.12 -33.87
C ALA A 110 -18.26 -4.81 -32.60
N TYR A 111 -17.57 -4.67 -31.45
CA TYR A 111 -18.06 -5.20 -30.18
C TYR A 111 -19.32 -4.45 -29.68
N ALA A 112 -19.36 -3.12 -29.79
CA ALA A 112 -20.51 -2.30 -29.36
C ALA A 112 -21.77 -2.56 -30.19
N GLN A 113 -21.64 -2.97 -31.47
CA GLN A 113 -22.78 -3.40 -32.30
C GLN A 113 -23.36 -4.73 -31.81
N ALA A 114 -22.49 -5.65 -31.37
CA ALA A 114 -22.86 -6.96 -30.87
C ALA A 114 -23.38 -6.97 -29.42
N ASP A 115 -22.81 -6.09 -28.54
CA ASP A 115 -23.17 -5.99 -27.13
C ASP A 115 -23.52 -4.55 -26.75
N LYS A 116 -24.78 -4.27 -26.43
CA LYS A 116 -25.30 -2.92 -26.12
C LYS A 116 -24.81 -2.38 -24.75
N ARG A 117 -24.16 -3.21 -23.95
CA ARG A 117 -23.53 -2.76 -22.70
C ARG A 117 -22.19 -2.04 -22.94
N ILE A 118 -21.64 -2.13 -24.16
CA ILE A 118 -20.40 -1.44 -24.55
C ILE A 118 -20.77 -0.06 -25.12
N ILE A 119 -20.41 0.98 -24.37
CA ILE A 119 -20.72 2.37 -24.69
C ILE A 119 -19.41 3.08 -25.09
N VAL A 120 -19.43 3.73 -26.24
CA VAL A 120 -18.21 4.24 -26.86
C VAL A 120 -18.31 5.73 -27.13
N LYS A 121 -17.22 6.44 -26.86
CA LYS A 121 -17.04 7.84 -27.19
C LYS A 121 -15.74 8.04 -27.94
N LYS A 122 -15.80 8.42 -29.21
CA LYS A 122 -14.61 8.89 -29.95
C LYS A 122 -14.28 10.31 -29.52
N LEU A 123 -13.03 10.54 -29.15
CA LEU A 123 -12.53 11.86 -28.80
C LEU A 123 -11.99 12.55 -30.06
N THR A 124 -12.19 13.85 -30.15
CA THR A 124 -11.67 14.67 -31.29
C THR A 124 -10.17 14.88 -31.19
N LYS A 125 -9.60 14.73 -29.98
CA LYS A 125 -8.19 14.92 -29.69
C LYS A 125 -7.81 14.14 -28.43
N ASN A 126 -6.66 13.48 -28.44
CA ASN A 126 -6.04 12.98 -27.23
C ASN A 126 -5.57 14.14 -26.34
N LYS A 127 -6.04 14.19 -25.11
CA LYS A 127 -5.69 15.22 -24.12
C LYS A 127 -4.91 14.67 -22.93
N GLY A 128 -4.44 13.44 -23.00
CA GLY A 128 -3.77 12.73 -21.90
C GLY A 128 -4.70 11.73 -21.20
N ILE A 129 -4.09 10.89 -20.36
CA ILE A 129 -4.81 9.77 -19.73
C ILE A 129 -5.93 10.26 -18.80
N ALA A 130 -5.69 11.30 -18.00
CA ALA A 130 -6.68 11.84 -17.08
C ALA A 130 -7.94 12.35 -17.81
N ASP A 131 -7.79 13.19 -18.85
CA ASP A 131 -8.93 13.73 -19.60
C ASP A 131 -9.67 12.65 -20.39
N ASN A 132 -8.94 11.68 -20.97
CA ASN A 132 -9.56 10.57 -21.69
C ASN A 132 -10.37 9.69 -20.72
N THR A 133 -9.85 9.42 -19.51
CA THR A 133 -10.57 8.67 -18.48
C THR A 133 -11.81 9.46 -18.00
N ASN A 134 -11.70 10.76 -17.78
CA ASN A 134 -12.85 11.60 -17.44
C ASN A 134 -13.92 11.59 -18.54
N ALA A 135 -13.51 11.51 -19.79
CA ALA A 135 -14.46 11.41 -20.92
C ALA A 135 -15.20 10.06 -20.93
N ALA A 136 -14.57 8.97 -20.48
CA ALA A 136 -15.22 7.67 -20.28
C ALA A 136 -16.15 7.70 -19.05
N ILE A 137 -15.74 8.34 -17.93
CA ILE A 137 -16.59 8.54 -16.75
C ILE A 137 -17.86 9.34 -17.10
N ALA A 138 -17.73 10.35 -17.98
CA ALA A 138 -18.86 11.21 -18.34
C ALA A 138 -19.98 10.48 -19.11
N ILE A 139 -19.74 9.30 -19.65
CA ILE A 139 -20.77 8.45 -20.30
C ILE A 139 -21.21 7.29 -19.40
N ALA A 140 -20.67 7.16 -18.20
CA ALA A 140 -21.02 6.13 -17.24
C ALA A 140 -22.33 6.44 -16.54
N SER A 141 -23.14 5.41 -16.30
CA SER A 141 -24.44 5.51 -15.61
C SER A 141 -24.56 4.59 -14.38
N GLY A 142 -23.56 3.73 -14.14
CA GLY A 142 -23.55 2.80 -13.02
C GLY A 142 -23.38 3.49 -11.65
N GLU A 143 -23.71 2.79 -10.61
CA GLU A 143 -23.57 3.27 -9.22
C GLU A 143 -22.11 3.20 -8.74
N TYR A 144 -21.37 2.24 -9.29
CA TYR A 144 -19.94 2.08 -9.03
C TYR A 144 -19.15 2.21 -10.33
N ILE A 145 -17.97 2.76 -10.22
CA ILE A 145 -16.96 2.88 -11.27
C ILE A 145 -15.83 1.90 -10.95
N ALA A 146 -15.48 1.04 -11.91
CA ALA A 146 -14.31 0.19 -11.89
C ALA A 146 -13.30 0.68 -12.91
N LEU A 147 -12.05 0.89 -12.51
CA LEU A 147 -10.98 1.33 -13.41
C LEU A 147 -10.32 0.11 -14.07
N LEU A 148 -10.15 0.16 -15.39
CA LEU A 148 -9.48 -0.89 -16.16
C LEU A 148 -8.61 -0.25 -17.24
N ASP A 149 -7.35 -0.62 -17.32
CA ASP A 149 -6.45 -0.18 -18.38
C ASP A 149 -6.71 -0.96 -19.67
N HIS A 150 -6.46 -0.30 -20.81
CA HIS A 150 -6.84 -0.81 -22.13
C HIS A 150 -6.04 -2.05 -22.60
N ASP A 151 -4.99 -2.42 -21.91
CA ASP A 151 -4.08 -3.54 -22.18
C ASP A 151 -4.12 -4.64 -21.11
N ASP A 152 -4.96 -4.47 -20.08
CA ASP A 152 -5.07 -5.37 -18.93
C ASP A 152 -6.33 -6.25 -18.99
N LEU A 153 -6.46 -7.17 -18.04
CA LEU A 153 -7.58 -8.13 -17.99
C LEU A 153 -8.23 -8.19 -16.60
N LEU A 154 -9.53 -8.43 -16.57
CA LEU A 154 -10.24 -8.80 -15.35
C LEU A 154 -10.36 -10.34 -15.23
N ALA A 155 -10.25 -10.85 -13.99
CA ALA A 155 -10.66 -12.23 -13.72
C ALA A 155 -12.17 -12.40 -13.98
N PRO A 156 -12.64 -13.59 -14.42
CA PRO A 156 -14.04 -13.77 -14.84
C PRO A 156 -15.08 -13.57 -13.72
N ASP A 157 -14.66 -13.65 -12.45
CA ASP A 157 -15.49 -13.43 -11.27
C ASP A 157 -15.28 -12.06 -10.61
N ALA A 158 -14.51 -11.14 -11.23
CA ALA A 158 -14.13 -9.88 -10.60
C ALA A 158 -15.35 -9.05 -10.19
N LEU A 159 -16.31 -8.83 -11.09
CA LEU A 159 -17.49 -8.02 -10.77
C LEU A 159 -18.44 -8.75 -9.81
N PHE A 160 -18.51 -10.08 -9.86
CA PHE A 160 -19.29 -10.87 -8.90
C PHE A 160 -18.75 -10.66 -7.48
N GLU A 161 -17.44 -10.74 -7.29
CA GLU A 161 -16.79 -10.52 -5.98
C GLU A 161 -16.98 -9.10 -5.49
N VAL A 162 -16.92 -8.11 -6.39
CA VAL A 162 -17.22 -6.70 -6.06
C VAL A 162 -18.66 -6.57 -5.54
N VAL A 163 -19.64 -7.10 -6.26
CA VAL A 163 -21.04 -7.00 -5.87
C VAL A 163 -21.33 -7.82 -4.61
N ARG A 164 -20.66 -8.96 -4.42
CA ARG A 164 -20.72 -9.72 -3.17
C ARG A 164 -20.21 -8.86 -2.00
N CYS A 165 -19.05 -8.21 -2.15
CA CYS A 165 -18.53 -7.30 -1.13
C CYS A 165 -19.53 -6.20 -0.77
N VAL A 166 -20.22 -5.63 -1.78
CA VAL A 166 -21.26 -4.61 -1.56
C VAL A 166 -22.47 -5.16 -0.82
N ASN A 167 -22.87 -6.43 -1.04
CA ASN A 167 -24.01 -7.04 -0.35
C ASN A 167 -23.66 -7.53 1.07
N ASP A 168 -22.42 -7.92 1.30
CA ASP A 168 -21.96 -8.48 2.58
C ASP A 168 -21.60 -7.41 3.61
N ASN A 169 -21.45 -6.15 3.19
CA ASN A 169 -20.97 -5.07 4.04
C ASN A 169 -21.88 -3.83 3.96
N GLU A 170 -21.90 -3.07 5.05
CA GLU A 170 -22.55 -1.77 5.09
C GLU A 170 -21.59 -0.67 4.59
N LYS A 171 -22.17 0.39 3.98
CA LYS A 171 -21.43 1.62 3.60
C LYS A 171 -20.18 1.36 2.75
N VAL A 172 -20.30 0.54 1.74
CA VAL A 172 -19.20 0.24 0.81
C VAL A 172 -19.04 1.39 -0.17
N ASP A 173 -17.98 2.17 -0.05
CA ASP A 173 -17.69 3.31 -0.89
C ASP A 173 -16.51 3.05 -1.85
N VAL A 174 -15.48 2.36 -1.37
CA VAL A 174 -14.28 2.00 -2.10
C VAL A 174 -13.98 0.52 -1.90
N ILE A 175 -13.64 -0.17 -2.99
CA ILE A 175 -13.22 -1.56 -2.99
C ILE A 175 -11.92 -1.66 -3.79
N TYR A 176 -11.00 -2.51 -3.36
CA TYR A 176 -9.84 -2.90 -4.14
C TYR A 176 -9.53 -4.38 -3.95
N SER A 177 -8.83 -4.96 -4.91
CA SER A 177 -8.47 -6.39 -4.88
C SER A 177 -6.97 -6.61 -4.97
N ASP A 178 -6.56 -7.86 -4.78
CA ASP A 178 -5.24 -8.32 -5.18
C ASP A 178 -5.10 -8.31 -6.71
N GLU A 179 -3.86 -8.31 -7.18
CA GLU A 179 -3.51 -8.33 -8.59
C GLU A 179 -2.33 -9.25 -8.85
N ASP A 180 -2.11 -9.63 -10.08
CA ASP A 180 -0.88 -10.24 -10.55
C ASP A 180 -0.47 -9.66 -11.91
N LYS A 181 0.66 -10.12 -12.43
CA LYS A 181 1.12 -9.75 -13.75
C LYS A 181 0.85 -10.87 -14.76
N ILE A 182 0.59 -10.46 -16.00
CA ILE A 182 0.42 -11.36 -17.14
C ILE A 182 1.41 -11.00 -18.25
N THR A 183 1.95 -12.00 -18.94
CA THR A 183 2.83 -11.78 -20.10
C THR A 183 2.07 -11.17 -21.28
N ALA A 184 2.78 -10.52 -22.21
CA ALA A 184 2.18 -9.89 -23.39
C ALA A 184 1.32 -10.85 -24.23
N ASP A 185 1.69 -12.11 -24.29
CA ASP A 185 0.97 -13.18 -25.00
C ASP A 185 -0.13 -13.87 -24.17
N SER A 186 -0.42 -13.36 -23.00
CA SER A 186 -1.38 -13.91 -22.01
C SER A 186 -1.09 -15.34 -21.54
N ALA A 187 0.07 -15.90 -21.88
CA ALA A 187 0.37 -17.32 -21.64
C ALA A 187 0.73 -17.62 -20.18
N ARG A 188 1.22 -16.62 -19.41
CA ARG A 188 1.71 -16.83 -18.04
C ARG A 188 1.34 -15.69 -17.11
N ARG A 189 0.88 -16.05 -15.91
CA ARG A 189 0.69 -15.13 -14.77
C ARG A 189 1.86 -15.25 -13.80
N PHE A 190 2.31 -14.14 -13.20
CA PHE A 190 3.49 -14.08 -12.34
C PHE A 190 3.45 -12.87 -11.41
N GLU A 191 4.35 -12.82 -10.44
CA GLU A 191 4.49 -11.71 -9.47
C GLU A 191 3.16 -11.27 -8.84
N PRO A 192 2.45 -12.16 -8.11
CA PRO A 192 1.22 -11.78 -7.44
C PRO A 192 1.47 -10.70 -6.39
N HIS A 193 0.55 -9.75 -6.29
CA HIS A 193 0.50 -8.75 -5.24
C HIS A 193 -0.68 -9.03 -4.30
N PHE A 194 -0.43 -9.80 -3.25
CA PHE A 194 -1.35 -9.99 -2.15
C PHE A 194 -1.31 -8.77 -1.24
N LYS A 195 -2.33 -7.98 -1.28
CA LYS A 195 -2.40 -6.69 -0.60
C LYS A 195 -2.81 -6.84 0.86
N MET A 196 -2.67 -5.79 1.62
CA MET A 196 -3.20 -5.71 2.98
C MET A 196 -4.60 -5.09 2.94
N ASP A 197 -5.37 -5.33 3.99
CA ASP A 197 -6.53 -4.50 4.28
C ASP A 197 -6.13 -3.03 4.37
N PHE A 198 -7.13 -2.14 4.31
CA PHE A 198 -6.87 -0.71 4.16
C PHE A 198 -5.88 -0.19 5.21
N ASN A 199 -4.81 0.42 4.73
CA ASN A 199 -3.67 0.86 5.51
C ASN A 199 -3.22 2.24 5.02
N ILE A 200 -3.68 3.28 5.71
CA ILE A 200 -3.44 4.66 5.28
C ILE A 200 -1.96 5.05 5.31
N GLU A 201 -1.18 4.57 6.29
CA GLU A 201 0.25 4.88 6.34
C GLU A 201 1.03 4.17 5.22
N LEU A 202 0.62 2.95 4.85
CA LEU A 202 1.16 2.27 3.68
C LEU A 202 0.76 2.99 2.39
N LEU A 203 -0.50 3.44 2.26
CA LEU A 203 -0.96 4.19 1.09
C LEU A 203 -0.23 5.53 0.95
N ARG A 204 0.16 6.20 2.03
CA ARG A 204 1.03 7.39 2.00
C ARG A 204 2.48 7.08 1.66
N SER A 205 2.86 5.82 1.68
CA SER A 205 4.22 5.35 1.36
C SER A 205 4.34 4.80 -0.07
N ASN A 206 3.25 4.33 -0.67
CA ASN A 206 3.21 3.72 -1.99
C ASN A 206 1.76 3.53 -2.44
N ASN A 207 1.49 3.62 -3.76
CA ASN A 207 0.17 3.28 -4.32
C ASN A 207 -0.02 1.76 -4.37
N TYR A 208 -0.23 1.12 -3.22
CA TYR A 208 -0.40 -0.33 -3.17
C TYR A 208 -1.81 -0.79 -3.60
N ILE A 209 -2.79 0.12 -3.59
CA ILE A 209 -4.17 -0.18 -4.02
C ILE A 209 -4.23 -0.45 -5.52
N CYS A 210 -3.74 0.49 -6.33
CA CYS A 210 -3.59 0.47 -7.79
C CYS A 210 -4.77 -0.20 -8.54
N HIS A 211 -4.73 -1.51 -8.78
CA HIS A 211 -5.74 -2.30 -9.48
C HIS A 211 -6.20 -3.51 -8.61
N LEU A 212 -7.39 -4.08 -8.76
CA LEU A 212 -8.58 -3.42 -9.28
C LEU A 212 -9.02 -2.36 -8.29
N PHE A 213 -9.41 -1.18 -8.77
CA PHE A 213 -9.99 -0.12 -7.95
C PHE A 213 -11.44 0.13 -8.35
N VAL A 214 -12.35 0.04 -7.39
CA VAL A 214 -13.78 0.27 -7.58
C VAL A 214 -14.26 1.29 -6.56
N VAL A 215 -15.06 2.26 -7.00
CA VAL A 215 -15.52 3.36 -6.15
C VAL A 215 -16.93 3.78 -6.51
N LYS A 216 -17.71 4.23 -5.54
CA LYS A 216 -19.02 4.88 -5.81
C LYS A 216 -18.85 6.04 -6.77
N ARG A 217 -19.66 6.08 -7.84
CA ARG A 217 -19.63 7.14 -8.85
C ARG A 217 -19.81 8.54 -8.23
N LEU A 218 -20.69 8.66 -7.25
CA LEU A 218 -20.94 9.94 -6.57
C LEU A 218 -19.69 10.53 -5.91
N ILE A 219 -18.79 9.71 -5.38
CA ILE A 219 -17.51 10.18 -4.81
C ILE A 219 -16.63 10.76 -5.91
N VAL A 220 -16.55 10.08 -7.07
CA VAL A 220 -15.74 10.55 -8.22
C VAL A 220 -16.29 11.88 -8.75
N GLU A 221 -17.61 12.01 -8.81
CA GLU A 221 -18.28 13.27 -9.20
C GLU A 221 -18.00 14.40 -8.19
N GLU A 222 -18.10 14.12 -6.89
CA GLU A 222 -17.84 15.09 -5.82
C GLU A 222 -16.41 15.64 -5.86
N ILE A 223 -15.42 14.76 -6.11
CA ILE A 223 -14.01 15.16 -6.16
C ILE A 223 -13.60 15.73 -7.51
N GLY A 224 -14.48 15.73 -8.52
CA GLY A 224 -14.22 16.28 -9.85
C GLY A 224 -13.39 15.38 -10.78
N GLY A 225 -13.36 14.06 -10.57
CA GLY A 225 -12.69 13.09 -11.43
C GLY A 225 -11.15 13.15 -11.38
N PHE A 226 -10.51 12.74 -12.46
CA PHE A 226 -9.06 12.76 -12.63
C PHE A 226 -8.51 14.16 -12.90
N ARG A 227 -7.25 14.41 -12.51
CA ARG A 227 -6.57 15.69 -12.69
C ARG A 227 -5.32 15.53 -13.56
N ASN A 228 -5.20 16.30 -14.65
CA ASN A 228 -4.08 16.25 -15.61
C ASN A 228 -2.72 16.59 -14.99
N ASP A 229 -2.72 17.45 -13.96
CA ASP A 229 -1.49 17.82 -13.25
C ASP A 229 -0.79 16.62 -12.61
N PHE A 230 -1.48 15.48 -12.53
CA PHE A 230 -0.98 14.23 -11.94
C PHE A 230 -0.80 13.11 -12.96
N ASP A 231 -0.82 13.39 -14.26
CA ASP A 231 -0.56 12.38 -15.29
C ASP A 231 0.70 11.56 -14.97
N GLY A 232 0.58 10.24 -15.08
CA GLY A 232 1.58 9.26 -14.65
C GLY A 232 1.42 8.72 -13.21
N ALA A 233 0.67 9.45 -12.36
CA ALA A 233 0.21 9.01 -11.04
C ALA A 233 -1.22 9.51 -10.78
N GLN A 234 -2.01 9.66 -11.85
CA GLN A 234 -3.38 10.17 -11.84
C GLN A 234 -4.33 9.27 -11.04
N ASP A 235 -4.10 7.97 -11.08
CA ASP A 235 -4.79 6.95 -10.28
C ASP A 235 -4.50 7.13 -8.79
N TYR A 236 -3.23 7.32 -8.43
CA TYR A 236 -2.83 7.55 -7.05
C TYR A 236 -3.45 8.81 -6.46
N ASP A 237 -3.46 9.91 -7.23
CA ASP A 237 -4.14 11.14 -6.85
C ASP A 237 -5.65 10.93 -6.67
N LEU A 238 -6.29 10.23 -7.60
CA LEU A 238 -7.72 9.89 -7.50
C LEU A 238 -8.01 9.06 -6.26
N ILE A 239 -7.26 7.97 -6.05
CA ILE A 239 -7.42 7.07 -4.91
C ILE A 239 -7.33 7.85 -3.61
N LEU A 240 -6.28 8.69 -3.43
CA LEU A 240 -6.11 9.51 -2.22
C LEU A 240 -7.30 10.45 -1.99
N ARG A 241 -7.86 11.07 -3.04
CA ARG A 241 -9.04 11.94 -2.93
C ARG A 241 -10.33 11.15 -2.65
N CYS A 242 -10.47 9.97 -3.23
CA CYS A 242 -11.62 9.09 -2.97
C CYS A 242 -11.64 8.62 -1.51
N ILE A 243 -10.51 8.14 -0.98
CA ILE A 243 -10.45 7.65 0.40
C ILE A 243 -10.66 8.74 1.45
N GLU A 244 -10.44 10.01 1.11
CA GLU A 244 -10.73 11.16 1.96
C GLU A 244 -12.23 11.39 2.15
N LYS A 245 -13.06 10.87 1.25
CA LYS A 245 -14.53 10.98 1.23
C LYS A 245 -15.25 9.70 1.62
N ALA A 246 -14.56 8.57 1.52
CA ALA A 246 -15.14 7.26 1.78
C ALA A 246 -15.36 7.01 3.27
N GLU A 247 -16.53 6.46 3.63
CA GLU A 247 -16.80 5.94 4.97
C GLU A 247 -16.41 4.45 5.09
N GLY A 248 -16.55 3.67 4.01
CA GLY A 248 -16.22 2.25 3.96
C GLY A 248 -15.26 1.91 2.83
N ILE A 249 -14.09 1.35 3.19
CA ILE A 249 -13.04 0.93 2.27
C ILE A 249 -12.77 -0.55 2.51
N TYR A 250 -12.92 -1.38 1.47
CA TYR A 250 -12.87 -2.83 1.59
C TYR A 250 -11.83 -3.44 0.64
N HIS A 251 -11.11 -4.40 1.16
CA HIS A 251 -10.18 -5.23 0.40
C HIS A 251 -10.81 -6.58 0.08
N ILE A 252 -10.74 -7.00 -1.18
CA ILE A 252 -11.09 -8.35 -1.59
C ILE A 252 -9.77 -9.13 -1.75
N PRO A 253 -9.45 -10.08 -0.86
CA PRO A 253 -8.18 -10.83 -0.90
C PRO A 253 -8.22 -11.93 -1.98
N LYS A 254 -8.49 -11.53 -3.20
CA LYS A 254 -8.51 -12.35 -4.41
C LYS A 254 -7.83 -11.62 -5.55
N ILE A 255 -7.11 -12.33 -6.39
CA ILE A 255 -6.51 -11.79 -7.61
C ILE A 255 -7.61 -11.65 -8.66
N LEU A 256 -8.11 -10.41 -8.82
CA LEU A 256 -9.20 -10.08 -9.72
C LEU A 256 -8.77 -9.24 -10.92
N TYR A 257 -7.50 -8.84 -10.97
CA TYR A 257 -6.92 -8.01 -11.99
C TYR A 257 -5.57 -8.57 -12.45
N HIS A 258 -5.35 -8.56 -13.78
CA HIS A 258 -4.13 -9.06 -14.41
C HIS A 258 -3.44 -7.95 -15.18
N TRP A 259 -2.35 -7.40 -14.62
CA TRP A 259 -1.57 -6.32 -15.20
C TRP A 259 -0.62 -6.86 -16.27
N ARG A 260 -0.83 -6.44 -17.52
CA ARG A 260 -0.02 -6.89 -18.65
C ARG A 260 1.34 -6.22 -18.68
N VAL A 261 2.38 -7.04 -18.84
CA VAL A 261 3.77 -6.56 -18.98
C VAL A 261 4.22 -6.71 -20.43
N HIS A 262 4.50 -5.57 -21.07
CA HIS A 262 5.03 -5.50 -22.43
C HIS A 262 6.02 -4.33 -22.57
N GLN A 263 6.75 -4.25 -23.71
CA GLN A 263 7.89 -3.31 -23.88
C GLN A 263 7.57 -1.84 -23.65
N SER A 264 6.33 -1.40 -23.90
CA SER A 264 5.88 -0.01 -23.69
C SER A 264 5.18 0.20 -22.33
N SER A 265 5.00 -0.85 -21.52
CA SER A 265 4.38 -0.73 -20.20
C SER A 265 5.30 -0.02 -19.19
N THR A 266 4.71 0.72 -18.26
CA THR A 266 5.45 1.40 -17.18
C THR A 266 6.24 0.40 -16.30
N ALA A 267 5.74 -0.83 -16.18
CA ALA A 267 6.41 -1.90 -15.43
C ALA A 267 7.77 -2.29 -16.03
N GLU A 268 7.96 -2.13 -17.33
CA GLU A 268 9.19 -2.53 -18.00
C GLU A 268 10.25 -1.42 -18.08
N ASN A 269 9.86 -0.14 -18.10
CA ASN A 269 10.78 0.99 -18.19
C ASN A 269 10.47 2.11 -17.16
N PRO A 270 10.90 1.96 -15.89
CA PRO A 270 10.66 2.96 -14.84
C PRO A 270 11.26 4.34 -15.11
N GLU A 271 12.32 4.44 -15.94
CA GLU A 271 12.95 5.75 -16.25
C GLU A 271 12.23 6.55 -17.34
N SER A 272 11.40 5.91 -18.14
CA SER A 272 10.66 6.61 -19.19
C SER A 272 9.67 7.64 -18.66
N LYS A 273 9.29 7.54 -17.38
CA LYS A 273 8.27 8.38 -16.73
C LYS A 273 8.73 8.94 -15.39
N LEU A 274 9.91 9.56 -15.32
CA LEU A 274 10.37 10.19 -14.05
C LEU A 274 9.36 11.19 -13.49
N TYR A 275 8.61 11.88 -14.35
CA TYR A 275 7.53 12.80 -13.96
C TYR A 275 6.43 12.11 -13.13
N ALA A 276 6.19 10.82 -13.35
CA ALA A 276 5.18 10.05 -12.60
C ALA A 276 5.51 9.95 -11.11
N TYR A 277 6.79 9.79 -10.77
CA TYR A 277 7.21 9.74 -9.38
C TYR A 277 7.10 11.08 -8.67
N ASP A 278 7.41 12.17 -9.37
CA ASP A 278 7.17 13.53 -8.87
C ASP A 278 5.67 13.82 -8.72
N ALA A 279 4.84 13.35 -9.65
CA ALA A 279 3.38 13.45 -9.56
C ALA A 279 2.84 12.69 -8.34
N GLY A 280 3.31 11.44 -8.11
CA GLY A 280 2.95 10.66 -6.92
C GLY A 280 3.35 11.34 -5.61
N LYS A 281 4.56 11.92 -5.55
CA LYS A 281 4.99 12.73 -4.40
C LYS A 281 4.06 13.91 -4.17
N ARG A 282 3.72 14.68 -5.22
CA ARG A 282 2.80 15.82 -5.13
C ARG A 282 1.40 15.39 -4.69
N ALA A 283 0.92 14.23 -5.18
CA ALA A 283 -0.37 13.68 -4.77
C ALA A 283 -0.43 13.44 -3.25
N ILE A 284 0.63 12.86 -2.66
CA ILE A 284 0.73 12.69 -1.20
C ILE A 284 0.82 14.06 -0.50
N GLU A 285 1.64 15.00 -0.99
CA GLU A 285 1.79 16.33 -0.38
C GLU A 285 0.48 17.11 -0.35
N GLU A 286 -0.33 17.01 -1.41
CA GLU A 286 -1.65 17.61 -1.46
C GLU A 286 -2.67 16.88 -0.58
N HIS A 287 -2.65 15.54 -0.57
CA HIS A 287 -3.44 14.75 0.37
C HIS A 287 -3.20 15.21 1.81
N LEU A 288 -1.93 15.31 2.24
CA LEU A 288 -1.59 15.74 3.60
C LEU A 288 -2.12 17.14 3.93
N LYS A 289 -2.17 18.05 2.95
CA LYS A 289 -2.77 19.38 3.14
C LYS A 289 -4.28 19.30 3.32
N ARG A 290 -4.99 18.50 2.48
CA ARG A 290 -6.46 18.38 2.54
C ARG A 290 -6.95 17.76 3.85
N VAL A 291 -6.18 16.80 4.39
CA VAL A 291 -6.54 16.12 5.67
C VAL A 291 -5.94 16.81 6.91
N ASP A 292 -5.39 18.03 6.78
CA ASP A 292 -4.74 18.82 7.84
C ASP A 292 -3.64 18.04 8.60
N ARG A 293 -2.78 17.38 7.84
CA ARG A 293 -1.63 16.62 8.36
C ARG A 293 -0.32 17.11 7.74
N PRO A 294 0.08 18.35 8.01
CA PRO A 294 1.23 18.95 7.37
C PRO A 294 2.50 18.12 7.60
N GLY A 295 3.22 17.86 6.55
CA GLY A 295 4.43 17.04 6.55
C GLY A 295 5.31 17.32 5.35
N LYS A 296 6.43 16.60 5.30
CA LYS A 296 7.34 16.58 4.15
C LYS A 296 7.35 15.17 3.57
N VAL A 297 7.26 15.07 2.27
CA VAL A 297 7.35 13.82 1.53
C VAL A 297 8.71 13.75 0.85
N ARG A 298 9.45 12.68 1.04
CA ARG A 298 10.66 12.38 0.29
C ARG A 298 10.53 11.04 -0.41
N GLU A 299 11.09 10.93 -1.59
CA GLU A 299 11.23 9.65 -2.28
C GLU A 299 12.27 8.79 -1.56
N LEU A 300 12.02 7.50 -1.47
CA LEU A 300 12.98 6.52 -0.98
C LEU A 300 13.99 6.14 -2.07
N TYR A 301 14.87 5.19 -1.77
CA TYR A 301 15.88 4.76 -2.74
C TYR A 301 15.25 4.15 -4.01
N TYR A 302 14.18 3.37 -3.84
CA TYR A 302 13.41 2.81 -4.96
C TYR A 302 12.33 3.79 -5.39
N ARG A 303 12.14 3.91 -6.70
CA ARG A 303 11.15 4.80 -7.33
C ARG A 303 9.72 4.39 -7.00
N GLY A 304 8.85 5.37 -6.78
CA GLY A 304 7.45 5.14 -6.42
C GLY A 304 7.21 4.77 -4.95
N PHE A 305 8.26 4.80 -4.13
CA PHE A 305 8.17 4.62 -2.69
C PHE A 305 8.54 5.89 -1.94
N TYR A 306 7.75 6.26 -0.95
CA TYR A 306 7.83 7.55 -0.29
C TYR A 306 7.93 7.38 1.22
N HIS A 307 8.47 8.39 1.87
CA HIS A 307 8.49 8.52 3.33
C HIS A 307 7.92 9.87 3.73
N VAL A 308 6.93 9.85 4.62
CA VAL A 308 6.28 11.04 5.16
C VAL A 308 6.87 11.36 6.54
N THR A 309 7.35 12.58 6.70
CA THR A 309 7.75 13.12 8.01
C THR A 309 6.76 14.22 8.38
N TYR A 310 5.91 13.98 9.36
CA TYR A 310 4.89 14.92 9.80
C TYR A 310 5.46 16.09 10.60
N LYS A 311 4.86 17.26 10.46
CA LYS A 311 5.20 18.43 11.26
C LYS A 311 4.72 18.22 12.71
N VAL A 312 5.62 18.42 13.66
CA VAL A 312 5.33 18.29 15.11
C VAL A 312 5.21 19.67 15.72
N LYS A 313 4.25 19.85 16.65
CA LYS A 313 4.12 21.09 17.43
C LYS A 313 5.43 21.42 18.16
N GLU A 314 5.73 22.72 18.25
CA GLU A 314 6.85 23.19 19.09
C GLU A 314 6.52 22.93 20.57
N LYS A 315 7.54 22.70 21.39
CA LYS A 315 7.42 22.43 22.84
C LYS A 315 6.91 21.02 23.20
N THR A 316 6.81 20.09 22.28
CA THR A 316 6.49 18.69 22.58
C THR A 316 7.64 18.02 23.35
N GLY A 317 7.31 17.20 24.34
CA GLY A 317 8.27 16.45 25.15
C GLY A 317 7.92 14.97 25.25
N VAL A 318 8.91 14.17 25.64
CA VAL A 318 8.79 12.70 25.78
C VAL A 318 9.35 12.26 27.13
N THR A 319 8.59 11.48 27.87
CA THR A 319 9.11 10.72 29.01
C THR A 319 9.66 9.39 28.48
N VAL A 320 10.97 9.18 28.61
CA VAL A 320 11.66 7.97 28.16
C VAL A 320 11.86 7.03 29.35
N CYS A 321 11.20 5.90 29.32
CA CYS A 321 11.27 4.84 30.31
C CYS A 321 12.25 3.76 29.85
N PHE A 322 13.42 3.69 30.45
CA PHE A 322 14.41 2.62 30.19
C PHE A 322 14.07 1.40 31.00
N VAL A 323 13.81 0.30 30.34
CA VAL A 323 13.42 -0.98 30.95
C VAL A 323 14.62 -1.92 31.00
N GLY A 324 15.01 -2.36 32.18
CA GLY A 324 16.11 -3.33 32.35
C GLY A 324 16.75 -3.34 33.71
N ASN A 325 17.32 -4.48 34.08
CA ASN A 325 17.93 -4.71 35.40
C ASN A 325 19.42 -4.31 35.45
N ASN A 326 20.10 -4.26 34.30
CA ASN A 326 21.53 -3.95 34.25
C ASN A 326 21.77 -2.44 34.15
N LYS A 327 22.27 -1.82 35.24
CA LYS A 327 22.56 -0.38 35.30
C LYS A 327 23.53 0.08 34.19
N THR A 328 24.50 -0.74 33.81
CA THR A 328 25.47 -0.43 32.76
C THR A 328 24.81 -0.32 31.39
N ASP A 329 23.91 -1.27 31.07
CA ASP A 329 23.19 -1.26 29.80
C ASP A 329 22.18 -0.12 29.73
N VAL A 330 21.47 0.17 30.82
CA VAL A 330 20.61 1.36 30.93
C VAL A 330 21.41 2.64 30.64
N LYS A 331 22.61 2.82 31.23
CA LYS A 331 23.46 3.98 30.95
C LYS A 331 23.89 4.05 29.47
N LYS A 332 24.28 2.93 28.87
CA LYS A 332 24.67 2.88 27.45
C LYS A 332 23.48 3.20 26.53
N CYS A 333 22.31 2.65 26.81
CA CYS A 333 21.07 2.93 26.08
C CYS A 333 20.70 4.42 26.18
N MET A 334 20.69 4.97 27.39
CA MET A 334 20.42 6.39 27.64
C MET A 334 21.39 7.29 26.86
N LYS A 335 22.68 6.98 26.85
CA LYS A 335 23.70 7.72 26.10
C LYS A 335 23.41 7.67 24.58
N SER A 336 22.99 6.51 24.07
CA SER A 336 22.61 6.34 22.66
C SER A 336 21.40 7.20 22.31
N ILE A 337 20.34 7.16 23.10
CA ILE A 337 19.13 7.97 22.94
C ILE A 337 19.46 9.46 22.97
N LYS A 338 20.15 9.93 24.01
CA LYS A 338 20.54 11.35 24.14
C LYS A 338 21.33 11.87 22.93
N LYS A 339 22.20 11.04 22.36
CA LYS A 339 23.02 11.41 21.19
C LYS A 339 22.21 11.52 19.89
N THR A 340 21.09 10.77 19.77
CA THR A 340 20.40 10.57 18.49
C THR A 340 18.98 11.12 18.44
N ALA A 341 18.35 11.40 19.58
CA ALA A 341 16.95 11.83 19.68
C ALA A 341 16.63 13.15 18.95
N GLY A 342 17.62 14.00 18.73
CA GLY A 342 17.44 15.34 18.18
C GLY A 342 17.02 16.36 19.25
N LYS A 343 16.46 17.49 18.82
CA LYS A 343 16.06 18.60 19.72
C LYS A 343 14.63 18.36 20.25
N VAL A 344 14.46 17.37 21.14
CA VAL A 344 13.19 17.08 21.83
C VAL A 344 13.44 17.14 23.34
N LYS A 345 12.50 17.75 24.09
CA LYS A 345 12.58 17.76 25.56
C LYS A 345 12.33 16.36 26.09
N CYS A 346 13.22 15.85 26.93
CA CYS A 346 13.10 14.49 27.46
C CYS A 346 13.21 14.48 28.99
N GLN A 347 12.34 13.70 29.61
CA GLN A 347 12.52 13.19 30.96
C GLN A 347 13.02 11.74 30.84
N PHE A 348 13.88 11.31 31.77
CA PHE A 348 14.43 9.94 31.75
C PHE A 348 14.10 9.23 33.05
N ILE A 349 13.46 8.08 32.96
CA ILE A 349 13.10 7.20 34.06
C ILE A 349 13.75 5.84 33.79
N ALA A 350 14.25 5.17 34.81
CA ALA A 350 14.77 3.81 34.71
C ALA A 350 13.97 2.89 35.62
N VAL A 351 13.46 1.79 35.06
CA VAL A 351 12.64 0.78 35.75
C VAL A 351 13.14 -0.62 35.40
N LYS A 352 12.84 -1.60 36.25
CA LYS A 352 13.17 -3.00 35.96
C LYS A 352 12.17 -3.62 34.99
N SER A 353 10.91 -3.21 35.08
CA SER A 353 9.81 -3.68 34.25
C SER A 353 8.88 -2.53 33.90
N ILE A 354 8.18 -2.61 32.76
CA ILE A 354 7.12 -1.67 32.38
C ILE A 354 6.03 -1.58 33.47
N LYS A 355 5.73 -2.68 34.16
CA LYS A 355 4.75 -2.74 35.28
C LYS A 355 5.09 -1.83 36.47
N GLU A 356 6.34 -1.41 36.60
CA GLU A 356 6.78 -0.53 37.70
C GLU A 356 6.56 0.95 37.38
N VAL A 357 6.20 1.29 36.13
CA VAL A 357 5.95 2.69 35.75
C VAL A 357 4.61 3.13 36.31
N LYS A 358 4.62 4.27 37.01
CA LYS A 358 3.43 4.90 37.56
C LYS A 358 3.09 6.15 36.73
N GLU A 359 1.82 6.35 36.45
CA GLU A 359 1.32 7.46 35.63
C GLU A 359 1.80 8.82 36.18
N GLU A 360 1.77 9.00 37.50
CA GLU A 360 2.22 10.24 38.14
C GLU A 360 3.70 10.57 37.95
N GLN A 361 4.50 9.61 37.50
CA GLN A 361 5.92 9.83 37.18
C GLN A 361 6.13 10.37 35.77
N ILE A 362 5.10 10.31 34.90
CA ILE A 362 5.20 10.71 33.50
C ILE A 362 4.89 12.21 33.39
N ARG A 363 5.88 12.96 32.88
CA ARG A 363 5.79 14.42 32.81
C ARG A 363 5.24 14.97 31.50
N TYR A 364 5.44 14.24 30.40
CA TYR A 364 5.17 14.74 29.06
C TYR A 364 4.02 14.01 28.38
N GLU A 365 3.52 14.61 27.32
CA GLU A 365 2.38 14.12 26.52
C GLU A 365 2.64 12.75 25.87
N TYR A 366 3.91 12.41 25.63
CA TYR A 366 4.31 11.13 25.05
C TYR A 366 5.19 10.35 26.02
N VAL A 367 4.99 9.04 26.03
CA VAL A 367 5.84 8.09 26.73
C VAL A 367 6.50 7.13 25.73
N LEU A 368 7.80 6.90 25.89
CA LEU A 368 8.59 5.96 25.11
C LEU A 368 9.16 4.90 26.05
N PHE A 369 8.80 3.65 25.81
CA PHE A 369 9.42 2.50 26.46
C PHE A 369 10.58 1.99 25.62
N VAL A 370 11.74 1.76 26.26
CA VAL A 370 12.96 1.33 25.59
C VAL A 370 13.65 0.25 26.42
N ASP A 371 13.82 -0.93 25.86
CA ASP A 371 14.66 -1.96 26.48
C ASP A 371 16.13 -1.51 26.55
N SER A 372 16.77 -1.79 27.67
CA SER A 372 18.15 -1.34 27.95
C SER A 372 19.21 -1.92 27.02
N SER A 373 18.89 -2.98 26.27
CA SER A 373 19.76 -3.58 25.23
C SER A 373 19.78 -2.80 23.93
N ILE A 374 18.83 -1.86 23.72
CA ILE A 374 18.69 -1.06 22.48
C ILE A 374 19.84 -0.05 22.32
N ARG A 375 20.30 0.08 21.06
CA ARG A 375 21.26 1.09 20.62
C ARG A 375 20.78 1.72 19.32
N MET A 376 20.42 3.00 19.36
CA MET A 376 19.90 3.73 18.19
C MET A 376 20.95 3.87 17.09
N ILE A 377 20.50 3.68 15.84
CA ILE A 377 21.28 3.91 14.61
C ILE A 377 20.83 5.22 13.96
N SER A 378 19.53 5.41 13.79
CA SER A 378 18.95 6.61 13.17
C SER A 378 19.19 7.87 14.04
N LYS A 379 19.29 9.02 13.37
CA LYS A 379 19.44 10.34 14.02
C LYS A 379 18.15 11.15 13.86
N ASN A 380 17.87 12.06 14.80
CA ASN A 380 16.71 12.97 14.81
C ASN A 380 15.35 12.25 14.75
N TRP A 381 15.30 10.98 15.08
CA TRP A 381 14.18 10.07 14.93
C TRP A 381 12.98 10.36 15.85
N MET A 382 13.24 10.97 17.03
CA MET A 382 12.18 11.12 18.04
C MET A 382 11.04 12.02 17.55
N ARG A 383 11.36 13.06 16.77
CA ARG A 383 10.32 13.91 16.16
C ARG A 383 9.50 13.17 15.12
N GLU A 384 10.09 12.25 14.38
CA GLU A 384 9.34 11.44 13.41
C GLU A 384 8.35 10.52 14.11
N MET A 385 8.73 9.87 15.22
CA MET A 385 7.80 9.06 16.01
C MET A 385 6.67 9.90 16.60
N ILE A 386 6.96 11.05 17.18
CA ILE A 386 5.94 11.98 17.69
C ILE A 386 5.01 12.38 16.55
N GLY A 387 5.57 12.67 15.36
CA GLY A 387 4.83 13.07 14.17
C GLY A 387 3.76 12.05 13.78
N ILE A 388 4.04 10.77 13.90
CA ILE A 388 3.07 9.70 13.66
C ILE A 388 2.10 9.55 14.85
N CYS A 389 2.65 9.52 16.05
CA CYS A 389 1.89 9.27 17.29
C CYS A 389 0.90 10.40 17.66
N GLN A 390 1.09 11.63 17.15
CA GLN A 390 0.23 12.77 17.50
C GLN A 390 -1.21 12.65 16.98
N PHE A 391 -1.46 11.82 15.96
CA PHE A 391 -2.79 11.66 15.38
C PHE A 391 -3.66 10.73 16.22
N PRO A 392 -4.98 11.08 16.38
CA PRO A 392 -5.87 10.32 17.26
C PRO A 392 -6.04 8.87 16.89
N GLU A 393 -5.98 8.54 15.59
CA GLU A 393 -6.11 7.20 15.08
C GLU A 393 -4.90 6.32 15.34
N ASN A 394 -3.74 6.90 15.65
CA ASN A 394 -2.49 6.16 15.90
C ASN A 394 -2.29 5.95 17.40
N GLY A 395 -2.37 4.69 17.83
CA GLY A 395 -2.22 4.30 19.23
C GLY A 395 -0.78 4.14 19.66
N VAL A 396 -0.05 3.27 18.99
CA VAL A 396 1.34 2.93 19.33
C VAL A 396 2.23 2.98 18.10
N VAL A 397 3.41 3.56 18.25
CA VAL A 397 4.43 3.64 17.19
C VAL A 397 5.66 2.84 17.57
N GLY A 398 6.04 1.89 16.74
CA GLY A 398 7.27 1.11 16.81
C GLY A 398 8.27 1.48 15.71
N ILE A 399 9.43 0.85 15.76
CA ILE A 399 10.53 1.04 14.80
C ILE A 399 11.08 -0.29 14.32
N GLN A 400 11.94 -0.28 13.31
CA GLN A 400 12.67 -1.48 12.93
C GLN A 400 13.79 -1.77 13.94
N LEU A 401 13.77 -2.96 14.53
CA LEU A 401 14.86 -3.47 15.37
C LEU A 401 15.70 -4.48 14.59
N ILE A 402 17.01 -4.35 14.73
CA ILE A 402 18.01 -5.15 14.01
C ILE A 402 18.80 -5.96 15.02
N ASN A 403 18.91 -7.26 14.82
CA ASN A 403 19.86 -8.07 15.56
C ASN A 403 21.28 -7.66 15.17
N LYS A 404 22.02 -7.13 16.13
CA LYS A 404 23.36 -6.58 15.88
C LYS A 404 24.35 -7.68 15.43
N LYS A 405 24.22 -8.90 15.92
CA LYS A 405 25.18 -10.00 15.70
C LYS A 405 25.18 -10.49 14.26
N ASN A 406 24.00 -10.68 13.67
CA ASN A 406 23.83 -11.29 12.35
C ASN A 406 23.28 -10.33 11.29
N GLN A 407 23.02 -9.06 11.65
CA GLN A 407 22.48 -8.02 10.77
C GLN A 407 21.14 -8.42 10.11
N THR A 408 20.28 -9.10 10.88
CA THR A 408 18.93 -9.46 10.43
C THR A 408 17.88 -8.63 11.14
N ILE A 409 16.71 -8.49 10.52
CA ILE A 409 15.55 -7.85 11.13
C ILE A 409 15.10 -8.70 12.33
N TYR A 410 15.01 -8.09 13.51
CA TYR A 410 14.42 -8.69 14.70
C TYR A 410 12.93 -8.37 14.77
N HIS A 411 12.57 -7.10 14.54
CA HIS A 411 11.19 -6.61 14.59
C HIS A 411 10.93 -5.59 13.50
N ASN A 412 9.78 -5.72 12.84
CA ASN A 412 9.24 -4.77 11.87
C ASN A 412 7.70 -4.77 11.90
N GLY A 413 7.12 -4.80 13.09
CA GLY A 413 5.70 -4.99 13.33
C GLY A 413 5.29 -6.45 13.44
N PHE A 414 4.10 -6.69 13.95
CA PHE A 414 3.44 -7.99 14.01
C PHE A 414 2.21 -7.96 13.10
N LEU A 415 2.00 -9.02 12.35
CA LEU A 415 0.83 -9.20 11.47
C LEU A 415 0.10 -10.47 11.87
N LYS A 416 -1.22 -10.39 12.07
CA LYS A 416 -2.06 -11.55 12.36
C LYS A 416 -1.90 -12.63 11.30
N GLY A 417 -1.89 -13.88 11.73
CA GLY A 417 -1.70 -15.02 10.83
C GLY A 417 -0.25 -15.33 10.45
N GLN A 418 0.71 -14.44 10.77
CA GLN A 418 2.13 -14.70 10.56
C GLN A 418 2.78 -15.22 11.87
N LYS A 419 3.77 -16.10 11.73
CA LYS A 419 4.58 -16.56 12.85
C LYS A 419 5.70 -15.56 13.12
N GLY A 420 5.73 -14.98 14.32
CA GLY A 420 6.73 -13.99 14.73
C GLY A 420 6.45 -12.58 14.18
N TYR A 421 7.49 -11.76 14.10
CA TYR A 421 7.40 -10.41 13.56
C TYR A 421 7.54 -10.39 12.04
N ALA A 422 6.96 -9.41 11.39
CA ALA A 422 7.08 -9.23 9.94
C ALA A 422 8.55 -9.13 9.53
N PHE A 423 8.94 -9.90 8.52
CA PHE A 423 10.30 -9.97 7.97
C PHE A 423 11.38 -10.44 8.96
N GLN A 424 11.00 -11.02 10.10
CA GLN A 424 11.95 -11.50 11.12
C GLN A 424 12.94 -12.51 10.54
N GLY A 425 14.23 -12.32 10.84
CA GLY A 425 15.32 -13.17 10.35
C GLY A 425 15.85 -12.83 8.98
N GLN A 426 15.16 -11.97 8.22
CA GLN A 426 15.66 -11.51 6.92
C GLN A 426 16.85 -10.55 7.10
N PRO A 427 17.85 -10.57 6.22
CA PRO A 427 18.93 -9.58 6.23
C PRO A 427 18.36 -8.16 6.06
N VAL A 428 18.88 -7.19 6.83
CA VAL A 428 18.43 -5.78 6.80
C VAL A 428 18.57 -5.15 5.40
N GLU A 429 19.52 -5.64 4.62
CA GLU A 429 19.73 -5.18 3.25
C GLU A 429 18.88 -5.97 2.24
N ALA A 430 18.05 -6.92 2.70
CA ALA A 430 17.11 -7.63 1.85
C ALA A 430 15.96 -6.71 1.44
N VAL A 431 15.46 -6.88 0.23
CA VAL A 431 14.23 -6.24 -0.23
C VAL A 431 13.09 -7.20 0.14
N GLY A 432 12.27 -6.78 1.08
CA GLY A 432 11.09 -7.51 1.45
C GLY A 432 10.03 -7.48 0.34
N TYR A 433 8.97 -8.26 0.54
CA TYR A 433 7.84 -8.34 -0.37
C TYR A 433 7.23 -6.95 -0.60
N PHE A 434 7.26 -6.46 -1.84
CA PHE A 434 6.83 -5.11 -2.24
C PHE A 434 7.43 -3.99 -1.36
N HIS A 435 8.70 -4.11 -0.95
CA HIS A 435 9.42 -3.14 -0.11
C HIS A 435 8.77 -2.84 1.25
N ARG A 436 7.81 -3.66 1.70
CA ARG A 436 7.07 -3.41 2.94
C ARG A 436 7.94 -3.45 4.20
N ASP A 437 9.11 -4.04 4.13
CA ASP A 437 10.15 -3.99 5.18
C ASP A 437 10.77 -2.60 5.36
N GLU A 438 10.60 -1.70 4.39
CA GLU A 438 11.12 -0.32 4.41
C GLU A 438 10.02 0.75 4.49
N LEU A 439 8.73 0.38 4.39
CA LEU A 439 7.61 1.33 4.32
C LEU A 439 6.95 1.51 5.69
N THR A 440 6.61 2.78 6.00
CA THR A 440 5.76 3.09 7.15
C THR A 440 4.38 2.51 6.91
N GLN A 441 3.86 1.71 7.86
CA GLN A 441 2.60 1.01 7.71
C GLN A 441 1.92 0.75 9.06
N CYS A 442 0.60 0.62 9.05
CA CYS A 442 -0.13 0.06 10.17
C CYS A 442 0.12 -1.44 10.24
N VAL A 443 0.16 -1.97 11.45
CA VAL A 443 0.40 -3.38 11.78
C VAL A 443 -0.55 -3.79 12.91
N ASP A 444 -0.64 -5.10 13.19
CA ASP A 444 -1.51 -5.59 14.27
C ASP A 444 -0.88 -5.50 15.66
N GLY A 445 0.40 -5.18 15.72
CA GLY A 445 1.09 -4.96 16.99
C GLY A 445 2.56 -4.59 16.83
N VAL A 446 3.17 -4.07 17.89
CA VAL A 446 4.59 -3.75 17.97
C VAL A 446 5.21 -4.36 19.22
N THR A 447 6.53 -4.51 19.22
CA THR A 447 7.26 -5.03 20.38
C THR A 447 7.34 -4.01 21.53
N ASP A 448 7.25 -4.51 22.75
CA ASP A 448 7.51 -3.76 23.99
C ASP A 448 8.95 -3.25 24.11
N LYS A 449 9.87 -3.81 23.35
CA LYS A 449 11.29 -3.45 23.43
C LYS A 449 11.54 -2.01 22.98
N PHE A 450 10.67 -1.49 22.09
CA PHE A 450 10.74 -0.10 21.66
C PHE A 450 9.38 0.38 21.14
N MET A 451 8.66 1.15 21.94
CA MET A 451 7.33 1.65 21.56
C MET A 451 7.06 3.03 22.16
N MET A 452 6.43 3.89 21.36
CA MET A 452 5.95 5.21 21.77
C MET A 452 4.44 5.26 21.69
N MET A 453 3.82 5.90 22.67
CA MET A 453 2.37 6.19 22.69
C MET A 453 2.10 7.53 23.37
N LYS A 454 0.89 8.04 23.23
CA LYS A 454 0.44 9.17 24.04
C LYS A 454 0.24 8.73 25.48
N THR A 455 0.58 9.60 26.42
CA THR A 455 0.46 9.31 27.85
C THR A 455 -0.99 9.05 28.26
N GLU A 456 -1.97 9.71 27.62
CA GLU A 456 -3.41 9.48 27.86
C GLU A 456 -3.88 8.06 27.54
N GLN A 457 -3.15 7.34 26.69
CA GLN A 457 -3.45 5.95 26.33
C GLN A 457 -2.81 4.94 27.30
N LEU A 458 -1.94 5.44 28.18
CA LEU A 458 -1.32 4.60 29.20
C LEU A 458 -2.25 4.47 30.38
N SER A 459 -2.76 3.27 30.63
CA SER A 459 -3.56 2.98 31.79
C SER A 459 -2.84 2.00 32.73
N THR A 460 -3.09 2.12 34.03
CA THR A 460 -2.58 1.17 35.03
C THR A 460 -3.02 -0.27 34.69
N GLU A 461 -4.18 -0.44 34.07
CA GLU A 461 -4.69 -1.74 33.63
C GLU A 461 -3.86 -2.29 32.46
N LEU A 462 -3.49 -1.44 31.47
CA LEU A 462 -2.61 -1.80 30.37
C LEU A 462 -1.25 -2.27 30.90
N LEU A 463 -0.66 -1.50 31.84
CA LEU A 463 0.63 -1.81 32.44
C LEU A 463 0.62 -3.13 33.22
N LYS A 464 -0.48 -3.43 33.94
CA LYS A 464 -0.60 -4.68 34.75
C LYS A 464 -0.86 -5.93 33.92
N LYS A 465 -1.60 -5.82 32.81
CA LYS A 465 -1.94 -6.96 31.92
C LYS A 465 -0.81 -7.32 30.95
N TYR A 466 0.28 -6.59 30.99
CA TYR A 466 1.41 -6.81 30.11
C TYR A 466 2.15 -8.11 30.45
N GLU A 467 2.05 -9.13 29.58
CA GLU A 467 2.64 -10.46 29.84
C GLU A 467 3.62 -10.97 28.79
N LYS A 468 3.70 -10.35 27.61
CA LYS A 468 4.51 -10.86 26.48
C LYS A 468 5.16 -9.73 25.65
N ASP A 469 6.08 -10.13 24.77
CA ASP A 469 6.85 -9.27 23.88
C ASP A 469 6.05 -8.48 22.81
N ILE A 470 4.72 -8.65 22.75
CA ILE A 470 3.85 -8.00 21.76
C ILE A 470 2.64 -7.38 22.47
N ILE A 471 2.35 -6.13 22.21
CA ILE A 471 1.10 -5.48 22.63
C ILE A 471 0.09 -5.60 21.49
N VAL A 472 -0.79 -6.58 21.60
CA VAL A 472 -1.90 -6.78 20.67
C VAL A 472 -3.22 -6.53 21.41
N GLU A 473 -4.14 -5.77 20.81
CA GLU A 473 -5.58 -5.66 21.21
C GLU A 473 -5.96 -4.76 22.38
N LYS A 474 -5.10 -3.97 23.01
CA LYS A 474 -5.50 -3.23 24.24
C LYS A 474 -5.26 -1.72 24.22
N VAL A 475 -4.80 -1.17 23.12
CA VAL A 475 -4.63 0.28 22.94
C VAL A 475 -5.62 0.75 21.87
N ASN A 476 -6.35 1.84 22.15
CA ASN A 476 -7.19 2.45 21.14
C ASN A 476 -6.33 3.03 20.01
N GLY A 477 -6.67 2.70 18.77
CA GLY A 477 -6.00 3.19 17.58
C GLY A 477 -5.03 2.19 16.94
N ASN A 478 -4.47 2.60 15.82
CA ASN A 478 -3.57 1.79 15.01
C ASN A 478 -2.21 1.59 15.68
N PHE A 479 -1.65 0.42 15.51
CA PHE A 479 -0.22 0.20 15.70
C PHE A 479 0.49 0.57 14.40
N VAL A 480 1.51 1.41 14.47
CA VAL A 480 2.26 1.85 13.30
C VAL A 480 3.73 1.47 13.47
N VAL A 481 4.33 0.89 12.45
CA VAL A 481 5.79 0.71 12.40
C VAL A 481 6.41 1.67 11.38
N ASN A 482 7.51 2.33 11.78
CA ASN A 482 8.32 3.16 10.89
C ASN A 482 9.71 2.53 10.70
N PRO A 483 9.92 1.76 9.62
CA PRO A 483 11.19 1.10 9.35
C PRO A 483 12.34 2.03 8.96
N GLN A 484 12.04 3.30 8.66
CA GLN A 484 13.07 4.30 8.38
C GLN A 484 13.83 4.70 9.67
N ILE A 485 13.28 4.36 10.83
CA ILE A 485 13.94 4.49 12.14
C ILE A 485 14.46 3.13 12.56
N LYS A 486 15.78 3.02 12.72
CA LYS A 486 16.48 1.76 12.97
C LYS A 486 17.29 1.80 14.28
N ALA A 487 17.25 0.71 15.00
CA ALA A 487 18.07 0.50 16.19
C ALA A 487 18.61 -0.93 16.25
N TYR A 488 19.80 -1.10 16.83
CA TYR A 488 20.30 -2.43 17.18
C TYR A 488 19.63 -2.93 18.46
N PHE A 489 19.21 -4.17 18.44
CA PHE A 489 18.81 -4.95 19.58
C PHE A 489 19.91 -5.98 19.87
N ASN A 490 20.55 -5.87 21.04
CA ASN A 490 21.62 -6.77 21.42
C ASN A 490 20.99 -7.93 22.22
N ILE A 491 20.80 -9.07 21.54
CA ILE A 491 20.38 -10.34 22.15
C ILE A 491 21.60 -11.05 22.71
#